data_bfa333aa7eb03019a8157c24b3aba5d3
#
_entry.id   bfa333aa7eb03019a8157c24b3aba5d3
#
_cell.length_a   1.000
_cell.length_b   1.000
_cell.length_c   1.000
_cell.angle_alpha   90.00
_cell.angle_beta   90.00
_cell.angle_gamma   90.00
#
_symmetry.space_group_name_H-M   'P 1'
#
loop_
_entity.id
_entity.type
_entity.pdbx_description
1 polymer ?
#
loop_
_entity_poly.entity_id
_entity_poly.type
_entity_poly.pdbx_seq_one_letter_code
_entity_poly.pdbx_strand_id
1 'polypeptide(L)'
;MNRFLPLLFFLSILVLFLSWLVIGGIKDNPNPLVGKIIPSSDMEFIDSNLKPHTLEELLRNPGYKLINFWASWCLPCEVEHPYLMALKGKNNLLMIGINYKDNEEDAKIFIKDKGNPYDYIGRDNSGFFGIDMGITGVPETFIVDEKGVIVLRHVGPIDFSDKILKP
;
A
#
# COMPACT_ATOMS: atom_id res chain seq x y z
N MET A 1 58.86 -1.81 12.01
CA MET A 1 57.42 -2.18 11.86
C MET A 1 56.65 -0.92 11.48
N ASN A 2 55.95 -0.93 10.34
CA ASN A 2 55.36 0.28 9.79
C ASN A 2 54.20 0.78 10.66
N ARG A 3 54.42 1.87 11.39
CA ARG A 3 53.43 2.53 12.24
C ARG A 3 52.17 2.97 11.50
N PHE A 4 52.21 3.00 10.19
CA PHE A 4 51.08 3.35 9.31
C PHE A 4 50.23 2.15 8.86
N LEU A 5 50.65 0.92 9.14
CA LEU A 5 49.95 -0.30 8.73
C LEU A 5 48.49 -0.35 9.26
N PRO A 6 48.23 -0.04 10.56
CA PRO A 6 46.83 -0.02 11.06
C PRO A 6 45.99 1.08 10.42
N LEU A 7 46.55 2.22 10.08
CA LEU A 7 45.84 3.30 9.39
C LEU A 7 45.46 2.89 7.96
N LEU A 8 46.36 2.27 7.21
CA LEU A 8 46.08 1.77 5.86
C LEU A 8 45.01 0.68 5.86
N PHE A 9 45.03 -0.20 6.87
CA PHE A 9 44.00 -1.23 7.05
C PHE A 9 42.62 -0.61 7.34
N PHE A 10 42.55 0.38 8.23
CA PHE A 10 41.31 1.10 8.51
C PHE A 10 40.75 1.82 7.27
N LEU A 11 41.61 2.51 6.52
CA LEU A 11 41.22 3.19 5.28
C LEU A 11 40.69 2.20 4.22
N SER A 12 41.33 1.03 4.10
CA SER A 12 40.84 0.00 3.14
C SER A 12 39.43 -0.51 3.53
N ILE A 13 39.18 -0.76 4.81
CA ILE A 13 37.84 -1.15 5.27
C ILE A 13 36.82 -0.03 5.03
N LEU A 14 37.19 1.22 5.31
CA LEU A 14 36.32 2.37 5.08
C LEU A 14 35.95 2.51 3.60
N VAL A 15 36.94 2.37 2.70
CA VAL A 15 36.71 2.42 1.24
C VAL A 15 35.80 1.26 0.79
N LEU A 16 36.02 0.05 1.27
CA LEU A 16 35.19 -1.11 0.99
C LEU A 16 33.75 -0.90 1.49
N PHE A 17 33.58 -0.37 2.68
CA PHE A 17 32.26 -0.06 3.24
C PHE A 17 31.53 1.03 2.44
N LEU A 18 32.21 2.11 2.10
CA LEU A 18 31.66 3.18 1.27
C LEU A 18 31.33 2.69 -0.15
N SER A 19 32.21 1.86 -0.74
CA SER A 19 31.93 1.22 -2.04
C SER A 19 30.69 0.31 -1.95
N TRP A 20 30.55 -0.46 -0.88
CA TRP A 20 29.39 -1.31 -0.66
C TRP A 20 28.11 -0.47 -0.51
N LEU A 21 28.14 0.67 0.22
CA LEU A 21 27.02 1.60 0.34
C LEU A 21 26.61 2.21 -1.02
N VAL A 22 27.59 2.53 -1.87
CA VAL A 22 27.31 3.14 -3.18
C VAL A 22 26.87 2.09 -4.21
N ILE A 23 27.51 0.91 -4.23
CA ILE A 23 27.21 -0.17 -5.20
C ILE A 23 26.04 -1.04 -4.73
N GLY A 24 25.91 -1.25 -3.42
CA GLY A 24 24.79 -1.93 -2.77
C GLY A 24 23.55 -1.03 -2.63
N GLY A 25 23.57 0.13 -3.33
CA GLY A 25 22.52 1.13 -3.33
C GLY A 25 21.15 0.46 -3.40
N ILE A 26 20.24 0.98 -2.63
CA ILE A 26 18.86 0.56 -2.43
C ILE A 26 18.36 -0.14 -3.70
N LYS A 27 18.53 -1.47 -3.76
CA LYS A 27 17.74 -2.25 -4.69
C LYS A 27 16.32 -1.97 -4.28
N ASP A 28 15.56 -1.31 -5.14
CA ASP A 28 14.10 -1.26 -5.03
C ASP A 28 13.69 -2.68 -4.70
N ASN A 29 13.35 -2.89 -3.42
CA ASN A 29 13.04 -4.23 -2.95
C ASN A 29 11.66 -4.52 -3.54
N PRO A 30 11.57 -5.31 -4.64
CA PRO A 30 10.28 -5.59 -5.21
C PRO A 30 9.46 -6.19 -4.07
N ASN A 31 8.26 -5.64 -3.83
CA ASN A 31 7.41 -6.19 -2.79
C ASN A 31 7.38 -7.71 -2.93
N PRO A 32 7.80 -8.47 -1.91
CA PRO A 32 7.87 -9.93 -1.99
C PRO A 32 6.51 -10.57 -2.26
N LEU A 33 5.41 -9.81 -2.13
CA LEU A 33 4.05 -10.25 -2.39
C LEU A 33 3.59 -10.04 -3.84
N VAL A 34 4.27 -9.22 -4.65
CA VAL A 34 3.94 -9.10 -6.08
C VAL A 34 4.15 -10.46 -6.76
N GLY A 35 3.13 -10.93 -7.47
CA GLY A 35 3.08 -12.27 -8.05
C GLY A 35 2.57 -13.37 -7.11
N LYS A 36 2.20 -13.04 -5.86
CA LYS A 36 1.63 -13.98 -4.90
C LYS A 36 0.16 -13.68 -4.64
N ILE A 37 -0.54 -14.68 -4.13
CA ILE A 37 -1.92 -14.53 -3.66
C ILE A 37 -1.92 -13.59 -2.44
N ILE A 38 -2.89 -12.69 -2.41
CA ILE A 38 -3.11 -11.78 -1.28
C ILE A 38 -3.31 -12.58 0.03
N PRO A 39 -2.72 -12.16 1.15
CA PRO A 39 -2.97 -12.78 2.45
C PRO A 39 -4.45 -12.77 2.82
N SER A 40 -4.90 -13.81 3.52
CA SER A 40 -6.25 -13.84 4.11
C SER A 40 -6.41 -12.78 5.18
N SER A 41 -7.65 -12.35 5.41
CA SER A 41 -7.97 -11.40 6.48
C SER A 41 -9.30 -11.74 7.10
N ASP A 42 -9.34 -11.69 8.43
CA ASP A 42 -10.58 -11.83 9.22
C ASP A 42 -11.33 -10.49 9.38
N MET A 43 -10.87 -9.42 8.72
CA MET A 43 -11.56 -8.13 8.73
C MET A 43 -12.91 -8.22 8.03
N GLU A 44 -13.89 -7.53 8.60
CA GLU A 44 -15.13 -7.24 7.92
C GLU A 44 -14.97 -6.00 7.04
N PHE A 45 -15.49 -6.09 5.84
CA PHE A 45 -15.55 -5.00 4.86
C PHE A 45 -17.00 -4.54 4.73
N ILE A 46 -17.21 -3.26 4.91
CA ILE A 46 -18.55 -2.67 4.92
C ILE A 46 -18.81 -1.99 3.57
N ASP A 47 -19.92 -2.30 2.94
CA ASP A 47 -20.41 -1.63 1.73
C ASP A 47 -21.19 -0.33 2.06
N SER A 48 -21.65 0.37 1.04
CA SER A 48 -22.47 1.59 1.19
C SER A 48 -23.82 1.37 1.90
N ASN A 49 -24.28 0.13 2.00
CA ASN A 49 -25.51 -0.26 2.69
C ASN A 49 -25.26 -0.78 4.12
N LEU A 50 -24.04 -0.63 4.62
CA LEU A 50 -23.58 -1.11 5.94
C LEU A 50 -23.69 -2.63 6.09
N LYS A 51 -23.56 -3.39 5.00
CA LYS A 51 -23.50 -4.85 5.04
C LYS A 51 -22.07 -5.33 5.17
N PRO A 52 -21.80 -6.28 6.07
CA PRO A 52 -20.49 -6.88 6.21
C PRO A 52 -20.20 -7.88 5.08
N HIS A 53 -18.95 -7.89 4.63
CA HIS A 53 -18.42 -8.82 3.63
C HIS A 53 -17.03 -9.30 4.08
N THR A 54 -16.64 -10.48 3.62
CA THR A 54 -15.29 -10.99 3.84
C THR A 54 -14.36 -10.63 2.66
N LEU A 55 -13.05 -10.58 2.89
CA LEU A 55 -12.08 -10.36 1.81
C LEU A 55 -12.25 -11.40 0.70
N GLU A 56 -12.46 -12.67 1.06
CA GLU A 56 -12.66 -13.75 0.10
C GLU A 56 -13.87 -13.53 -0.81
N GLU A 57 -14.99 -13.02 -0.27
CA GLU A 57 -16.16 -12.66 -1.06
C GLU A 57 -15.83 -11.54 -2.05
N LEU A 58 -15.11 -10.51 -1.59
CA LEU A 58 -14.71 -9.40 -2.46
C LEU A 58 -13.77 -9.84 -3.57
N LEU A 59 -12.85 -10.76 -3.30
CA LEU A 59 -11.92 -11.29 -4.29
C LEU A 59 -12.61 -12.13 -5.38
N ARG A 60 -13.77 -12.74 -5.10
CA ARG A 60 -14.56 -13.49 -6.09
C ARG A 60 -15.27 -12.60 -7.13
N ASN A 61 -15.39 -11.29 -6.88
CA ASN A 61 -15.93 -10.38 -7.89
C ASN A 61 -15.04 -10.40 -9.15
N PRO A 62 -15.64 -10.36 -10.35
CA PRO A 62 -14.85 -10.30 -11.58
C PRO A 62 -14.08 -8.98 -11.68
N GLY A 63 -13.01 -8.98 -12.48
CA GLY A 63 -12.18 -7.80 -12.71
C GLY A 63 -11.11 -7.57 -11.65
N TYR A 64 -10.37 -6.49 -11.83
CA TYR A 64 -9.31 -6.09 -10.92
C TYR A 64 -9.84 -5.44 -9.65
N LYS A 65 -9.10 -5.60 -8.54
CA LYS A 65 -9.37 -4.94 -7.27
C LYS A 65 -8.24 -3.95 -7.00
N LEU A 66 -8.60 -2.71 -6.67
CA LEU A 66 -7.69 -1.72 -6.13
C LEU A 66 -7.86 -1.73 -4.61
N ILE A 67 -6.80 -2.10 -3.90
CA ILE A 67 -6.76 -2.10 -2.44
C ILE A 67 -5.85 -0.97 -2.02
N ASN A 68 -6.42 0.03 -1.35
CA ASN A 68 -5.70 1.22 -0.90
C ASN A 68 -5.71 1.31 0.62
N PHE A 69 -4.52 1.38 1.21
CA PHE A 69 -4.34 1.63 2.64
C PHE A 69 -4.29 3.13 2.90
N TRP A 70 -5.16 3.61 3.78
CA TRP A 70 -5.33 5.03 4.05
C TRP A 70 -5.64 5.30 5.53
N ALA A 71 -5.52 6.56 5.96
CA ALA A 71 -5.96 7.01 7.29
C ALA A 71 -6.36 8.49 7.25
N SER A 72 -7.23 8.89 8.18
CA SER A 72 -7.69 10.29 8.29
C SER A 72 -6.56 11.26 8.68
N TRP A 73 -5.59 10.80 9.47
CA TRP A 73 -4.42 11.55 9.90
C TRP A 73 -3.31 11.66 8.84
N CYS A 74 -3.48 11.01 7.68
CA CYS A 74 -2.46 10.90 6.65
C CYS A 74 -2.60 12.01 5.60
N LEU A 75 -1.77 13.05 5.67
CA LEU A 75 -1.80 14.15 4.71
C LEU A 75 -1.56 13.72 3.24
N PRO A 76 -0.60 12.81 2.92
CA PRO A 76 -0.45 12.31 1.55
C PRO A 76 -1.69 11.54 1.04
N CYS A 77 -2.47 10.88 1.94
CA CYS A 77 -3.72 10.24 1.58
C CYS A 77 -4.78 11.26 1.16
N GLU A 78 -4.80 12.42 1.80
CA GLU A 78 -5.67 13.53 1.40
C GLU A 78 -5.30 14.07 0.01
N VAL A 79 -4.01 14.10 -0.32
CA VAL A 79 -3.52 14.55 -1.64
C VAL A 79 -3.95 13.60 -2.76
N GLU A 80 -3.92 12.27 -2.54
CA GLU A 80 -4.33 11.29 -3.55
C GLU A 80 -5.85 11.14 -3.67
N HIS A 81 -6.61 11.54 -2.65
CA HIS A 81 -8.06 11.29 -2.56
C HIS A 81 -8.85 11.74 -3.79
N PRO A 82 -8.63 12.93 -4.40
CA PRO A 82 -9.30 13.34 -5.63
C PRO A 82 -9.06 12.40 -6.81
N TYR A 83 -7.89 11.77 -6.88
CA TYR A 83 -7.56 10.80 -7.94
C TYR A 83 -8.31 9.49 -7.74
N LEU A 84 -8.41 9.01 -6.49
CA LEU A 84 -9.25 7.87 -6.14
C LEU A 84 -10.73 8.13 -6.46
N MET A 85 -11.24 9.31 -6.12
CA MET A 85 -12.62 9.73 -6.48
C MET A 85 -12.83 9.72 -7.99
N ALA A 86 -11.83 10.12 -8.78
CA ALA A 86 -11.92 10.10 -10.24
C ALA A 86 -11.89 8.67 -10.85
N LEU A 87 -11.41 7.67 -10.09
CA LEU A 87 -11.40 6.25 -10.50
C LEU A 87 -12.71 5.54 -10.21
N LYS A 88 -13.50 6.03 -9.25
CA LYS A 88 -14.73 5.38 -8.81
C LYS A 88 -15.65 5.08 -9.97
N GLY A 89 -16.10 3.83 -10.06
CA GLY A 89 -17.04 3.36 -11.10
C GLY A 89 -16.44 3.22 -12.49
N LYS A 90 -15.10 3.32 -12.64
CA LYS A 90 -14.43 3.14 -13.93
C LYS A 90 -13.88 1.72 -14.10
N ASN A 91 -13.85 1.25 -15.35
CA ASN A 91 -13.08 0.10 -15.83
C ASN A 91 -13.32 -1.24 -15.10
N ASN A 92 -14.52 -1.51 -14.59
CA ASN A 92 -14.76 -2.75 -13.79
C ASN A 92 -13.77 -2.93 -12.62
N LEU A 93 -13.28 -1.83 -12.06
CA LEU A 93 -12.35 -1.81 -10.94
C LEU A 93 -13.12 -1.76 -9.62
N LEU A 94 -12.99 -2.82 -8.82
CA LEU A 94 -13.53 -2.84 -7.46
C LEU A 94 -12.57 -2.09 -6.53
N MET A 95 -13.05 -1.06 -5.86
CA MET A 95 -12.22 -0.23 -4.97
C MET A 95 -12.44 -0.58 -3.50
N ILE A 96 -11.39 -1.03 -2.83
CA ILE A 96 -11.40 -1.47 -1.43
C ILE A 96 -10.47 -0.55 -0.64
N GLY A 97 -10.99 0.17 0.32
CA GLY A 97 -10.22 1.00 1.25
C GLY A 97 -9.92 0.24 2.54
N ILE A 98 -8.66 0.21 2.95
CA ILE A 98 -8.23 -0.31 4.25
C ILE A 98 -7.89 0.88 5.14
N ASN A 99 -8.76 1.19 6.09
CA ASN A 99 -8.49 2.24 7.08
C ASN A 99 -7.52 1.69 8.13
N TYR A 100 -6.29 2.24 8.14
CA TYR A 100 -5.15 1.69 8.85
C TYR A 100 -4.84 2.47 10.13
N LYS A 101 -4.93 1.79 11.28
CA LYS A 101 -4.57 2.34 12.61
C LYS A 101 -5.15 3.75 12.84
N ASP A 102 -6.44 3.87 12.64
CA ASP A 102 -7.15 5.15 12.64
C ASP A 102 -8.27 5.18 13.68
N ASN A 103 -8.68 6.39 14.05
CA ASN A 103 -9.88 6.58 14.85
C ASN A 103 -11.12 6.45 13.97
N GLU A 104 -12.16 5.75 14.45
CA GLU A 104 -13.37 5.50 13.68
C GLU A 104 -14.14 6.76 13.32
N GLU A 105 -14.28 7.68 14.27
CA GLU A 105 -15.02 8.92 14.05
C GLU A 105 -14.28 9.85 13.10
N ASP A 106 -12.94 9.94 13.23
CA ASP A 106 -12.11 10.75 12.33
C ASP A 106 -12.14 10.18 10.90
N ALA A 107 -12.09 8.85 10.75
CA ALA A 107 -12.23 8.17 9.45
C ALA A 107 -13.61 8.46 8.82
N LYS A 108 -14.70 8.40 9.60
CA LYS A 108 -16.06 8.73 9.13
C LYS A 108 -16.15 10.21 8.69
N ILE A 109 -15.58 11.12 9.47
CA ILE A 109 -15.55 12.55 9.14
C ILE A 109 -14.79 12.76 7.83
N PHE A 110 -13.60 12.14 7.68
CA PHE A 110 -12.81 12.23 6.45
C PHE A 110 -13.61 11.81 5.22
N ILE A 111 -14.25 10.62 5.26
CA ILE A 111 -15.07 10.11 4.16
C ILE A 111 -16.31 10.97 3.91
N LYS A 112 -16.94 11.50 4.96
CA LYS A 112 -18.10 12.39 4.83
C LYS A 112 -17.73 13.71 4.13
N ASP A 113 -16.61 14.30 4.51
CA ASP A 113 -16.20 15.63 4.03
C ASP A 113 -15.55 15.58 2.64
N LYS A 114 -14.78 14.52 2.36
CA LYS A 114 -14.03 14.37 1.10
C LYS A 114 -14.76 13.52 0.05
N GLY A 115 -15.82 12.82 0.43
CA GLY A 115 -16.49 11.79 -0.37
C GLY A 115 -15.89 10.40 -0.16
N ASN A 116 -16.63 9.37 -0.57
CA ASN A 116 -16.18 7.98 -0.47
C ASN A 116 -15.77 7.43 -1.86
N PRO A 117 -14.48 7.21 -2.14
CA PRO A 117 -14.05 6.59 -3.40
C PRO A 117 -14.27 5.07 -3.42
N TYR A 118 -14.39 4.42 -2.25
CA TYR A 118 -14.39 2.98 -2.10
C TYR A 118 -15.78 2.36 -2.25
N ASP A 119 -15.82 1.14 -2.79
CA ASP A 119 -17.02 0.31 -2.79
C ASP A 119 -17.16 -0.41 -1.43
N TYR A 120 -16.01 -0.77 -0.83
CA TYR A 120 -15.94 -1.42 0.47
C TYR A 120 -14.83 -0.80 1.32
N ILE A 121 -15.08 -0.69 2.61
CA ILE A 121 -14.10 -0.21 3.59
C ILE A 121 -13.91 -1.26 4.68
N GLY A 122 -12.66 -1.71 4.85
CA GLY A 122 -12.23 -2.53 5.99
C GLY A 122 -11.45 -1.68 6.99
N ARG A 123 -11.41 -2.10 8.26
CA ARG A 123 -10.70 -1.40 9.33
C ARG A 123 -9.61 -2.28 9.94
N ASP A 124 -8.36 -1.92 9.68
CA ASP A 124 -7.18 -2.55 10.25
C ASP A 124 -6.66 -1.77 11.47
N ASN A 125 -7.42 -1.80 12.57
CA ASN A 125 -7.09 -1.07 13.80
C ASN A 125 -5.79 -1.59 14.44
N SER A 126 -5.55 -2.90 14.36
CA SER A 126 -4.35 -3.55 14.89
C SER A 126 -3.12 -3.32 14.00
N GLY A 127 -3.35 -3.14 12.71
CA GLY A 127 -2.32 -3.06 11.69
C GLY A 127 -1.77 -4.43 11.27
N PHE A 128 -2.41 -5.54 11.66
CA PHE A 128 -1.93 -6.87 11.31
C PHE A 128 -2.06 -7.17 9.83
N PHE A 129 -3.17 -6.79 9.21
CA PHE A 129 -3.31 -6.99 7.77
C PHE A 129 -2.31 -6.14 6.98
N GLY A 130 -2.03 -4.92 7.42
CA GLY A 130 -0.97 -4.09 6.85
C GLY A 130 0.41 -4.74 6.96
N ILE A 131 0.71 -5.42 8.09
CA ILE A 131 1.96 -6.18 8.27
C ILE A 131 2.01 -7.35 7.29
N ASP A 132 0.93 -8.13 7.16
CA ASP A 132 0.84 -9.27 6.25
C ASP A 132 0.97 -8.83 4.78
N MET A 133 0.42 -7.66 4.45
CA MET A 133 0.58 -7.00 3.14
C MET A 133 1.95 -6.33 2.97
N GLY A 134 2.78 -6.34 4.00
CA GLY A 134 4.13 -5.76 3.97
C GLY A 134 4.15 -4.26 3.68
N ILE A 135 3.11 -3.51 4.11
CA ILE A 135 3.10 -2.06 3.92
C ILE A 135 4.18 -1.39 4.76
N THR A 136 4.74 -0.32 4.24
CA THR A 136 5.74 0.51 4.93
C THR A 136 5.13 1.75 5.57
N GLY A 137 3.92 2.09 5.15
CA GLY A 137 3.15 3.24 5.65
C GLY A 137 1.90 3.46 4.83
N VAL A 138 1.25 4.60 5.02
CA VAL A 138 0.10 5.05 4.22
C VAL A 138 0.44 6.36 3.53
N PRO A 139 -0.04 6.57 2.28
CA PRO A 139 -0.84 5.64 1.51
C PRO A 139 -0.01 4.58 0.78
N GLU A 140 -0.57 3.40 0.62
CA GLU A 140 -0.06 2.37 -0.29
C GLU A 140 -1.21 1.72 -1.05
N THR A 141 -1.01 1.47 -2.34
CA THR A 141 -2.05 0.90 -3.22
C THR A 141 -1.56 -0.38 -3.88
N PHE A 142 -2.41 -1.38 -3.85
CA PHE A 142 -2.20 -2.67 -4.52
C PHE A 142 -3.25 -2.89 -5.60
N ILE A 143 -2.85 -3.47 -6.71
CA ILE A 143 -3.77 -4.02 -7.70
C ILE A 143 -3.72 -5.54 -7.59
N VAL A 144 -4.90 -6.14 -7.47
CA VAL A 144 -5.10 -7.59 -7.35
C VAL A 144 -5.95 -8.06 -8.52
N ASP A 145 -5.54 -9.13 -9.18
CA ASP A 145 -6.27 -9.71 -10.30
C ASP A 145 -7.48 -10.56 -9.87
N GLU A 146 -8.17 -11.14 -10.83
CA GLU A 146 -9.35 -12.01 -10.60
C GLU A 146 -9.03 -13.29 -9.82
N LYS A 147 -7.76 -13.70 -9.80
CA LYS A 147 -7.31 -14.90 -9.07
C LYS A 147 -6.83 -14.58 -7.66
N GLY A 148 -6.91 -13.32 -7.24
CA GLY A 148 -6.40 -12.86 -5.96
C GLY A 148 -4.88 -12.67 -5.94
N VAL A 149 -4.23 -12.59 -7.12
CA VAL A 149 -2.78 -12.37 -7.21
C VAL A 149 -2.49 -10.88 -7.23
N ILE A 150 -1.57 -10.44 -6.40
CA ILE A 150 -1.08 -9.06 -6.37
C ILE A 150 -0.23 -8.82 -7.63
N VAL A 151 -0.72 -7.98 -8.54
CA VAL A 151 -0.03 -7.69 -9.81
C VAL A 151 0.77 -6.41 -9.78
N LEU A 152 0.43 -5.49 -8.85
CA LEU A 152 1.13 -4.22 -8.69
C LEU A 152 1.07 -3.74 -7.24
N ARG A 153 2.13 -3.08 -6.79
CA ARG A 153 2.19 -2.26 -5.57
C ARG A 153 2.72 -0.88 -5.91
N HIS A 154 2.06 0.14 -5.41
CA HIS A 154 2.50 1.52 -5.44
C HIS A 154 2.65 2.03 -4.00
N VAL A 155 3.81 2.60 -3.68
CA VAL A 155 4.12 3.18 -2.38
C VAL A 155 4.06 4.70 -2.49
N GLY A 156 3.28 5.32 -1.62
CA GLY A 156 3.04 6.76 -1.65
C GLY A 156 1.76 7.15 -2.40
N PRO A 157 1.47 8.46 -2.48
CA PRO A 157 0.25 8.95 -3.10
C PRO A 157 0.25 8.72 -4.61
N ILE A 158 -0.87 8.22 -5.15
CA ILE A 158 -1.08 8.08 -6.59
C ILE A 158 -1.50 9.41 -7.22
N ASP A 159 -1.11 9.60 -8.48
CA ASP A 159 -1.54 10.72 -9.31
C ASP A 159 -1.88 10.29 -10.75
N PHE A 160 -2.36 11.21 -11.62
CA PHE A 160 -2.73 10.88 -13.01
C PHE A 160 -1.56 10.44 -13.90
N SER A 161 -0.31 10.61 -13.48
CA SER A 161 0.87 10.15 -14.19
C SER A 161 1.16 8.67 -13.96
N ASP A 162 0.62 8.10 -12.87
CA ASP A 162 0.88 6.74 -12.43
C ASP A 162 0.33 5.70 -13.41
N LYS A 163 1.13 4.63 -13.58
CA LYS A 163 0.76 3.50 -14.46
C LYS A 163 -0.48 2.74 -13.97
N ILE A 164 -0.83 2.88 -12.68
CA ILE A 164 -2.03 2.29 -12.08
C ILE A 164 -3.30 2.77 -12.78
N LEU A 165 -3.26 3.98 -13.32
CA LEU A 165 -4.41 4.67 -13.92
C LEU A 165 -4.49 4.53 -15.43
N LYS A 166 -3.50 3.88 -16.06
CA LYS A 166 -3.45 3.65 -17.51
C LYS A 166 -3.89 2.22 -17.79
N PRO A 167 -4.94 2.04 -18.61
CA PRO A 167 -5.41 0.73 -19.05
C PRO A 167 -4.34 -0.03 -19.84
#